data_73ca72e8af502a8cecddbc18872be88c
#
_entry.id   73ca72e8af502a8cecddbc18872be88c
#
_cell.length_a   1.000
_cell.length_b   1.000
_cell.length_c   1.000
_cell.angle_alpha   90.00
_cell.angle_beta   90.00
_cell.angle_gamma   90.00
#
_symmetry.space_group_name_H-M   'P 1'
#
loop_
_entity.id
_entity.type
_entity.pdbx_description
1 polymer ?
#
loop_
_entity_poly.entity_id
_entity_poly.type
_entity_poly.pdbx_seq_one_letter_code
_entity_poly.pdbx_strand_id
1 'polypeptide(L)'
;MAQRYALIDGIRGLAIVNMILYHAIWDLVYLYGFDWQWYLGPVGTLWQQAICWTFILVSGFCLPLSSHPVQRGVEVSLAGLAVTMVTLAVMPAARIVFGVLTCIGAAMILCGLAQPLFARLAQHAAVAESVCFLLFLVTKHVPDGYIGIAGWTLAELPSAWYADLVTTFFGLPAPDFFSADYFPLFPWLFLFATGFFLYHLLAGRGALRYFVRGHSRLLEWAGRHSLWIYLLHQPVIAVLLAMAL
;
A
#
# COMPACT_ATOMS: atom_id res chain seq x y z
N MET A 1 5.35 3.42 28.65
CA MET A 1 5.05 3.96 27.30
C MET A 1 5.77 3.09 26.27
N ALA A 2 5.08 2.62 25.22
CA ALA A 2 5.75 1.86 24.15
C ALA A 2 6.81 2.71 23.47
N GLN A 3 7.96 2.11 23.17
CA GLN A 3 9.07 2.82 22.51
C GLN A 3 8.61 3.25 21.10
N ARG A 4 8.84 4.53 20.79
CA ARG A 4 8.46 5.10 19.52
C ARG A 4 9.63 5.10 18.55
N TYR A 5 9.37 4.79 17.29
CA TYR A 5 10.35 4.78 16.21
C TYR A 5 10.14 5.97 15.28
N ALA A 6 10.74 7.12 15.62
CA ALA A 6 10.55 8.39 14.90
C ALA A 6 10.99 8.31 13.42
N LEU A 7 12.01 7.49 13.10
CA LEU A 7 12.44 7.26 11.72
C LEU A 7 11.32 6.63 10.88
N ILE A 8 10.54 5.68 11.43
CA ILE A 8 9.42 5.05 10.74
C ILE A 8 8.31 6.07 10.45
N ASP A 9 8.00 6.92 11.42
CA ASP A 9 7.06 8.02 11.19
C ASP A 9 7.58 8.95 10.08
N GLY A 10 8.89 9.26 10.07
CA GLY A 10 9.51 10.07 9.03
C GLY A 10 9.44 9.45 7.63
N ILE A 11 9.70 8.14 7.50
CA ILE A 11 9.59 7.39 6.23
C ILE A 11 8.13 7.43 5.73
N ARG A 12 7.16 7.21 6.62
CA ARG A 12 5.73 7.30 6.27
C ARG A 12 5.35 8.71 5.85
N GLY A 13 5.90 9.75 6.53
CA GLY A 13 5.70 11.14 6.17
C GLY A 13 6.29 11.49 4.82
N LEU A 14 7.48 10.98 4.50
CA LEU A 14 8.08 11.15 3.17
C LEU A 14 7.22 10.51 2.08
N ALA A 15 6.71 9.31 2.33
CA ALA A 15 5.80 8.62 1.40
C ALA A 15 4.51 9.41 1.19
N ILE A 16 3.91 10.00 2.27
CA ILE A 16 2.68 10.81 2.15
C ILE A 16 2.92 12.10 1.35
N VAL A 17 4.06 12.77 1.53
CA VAL A 17 4.41 13.96 0.74
C VAL A 17 4.56 13.59 -0.74
N ASN A 18 5.27 12.51 -1.04
CA ASN A 18 5.40 12.02 -2.42
C ASN A 18 4.05 11.63 -3.03
N MET A 19 3.16 11.02 -2.25
CA MET A 19 1.80 10.68 -2.70
C MET A 19 1.00 11.94 -3.06
N ILE A 20 1.04 12.99 -2.23
CA ILE A 20 0.37 14.27 -2.52
C ILE A 20 0.89 14.87 -3.81
N LEU A 21 2.21 14.92 -4.00
CA LEU A 21 2.83 15.43 -5.22
C LEU A 21 2.45 14.58 -6.44
N TYR A 22 2.45 13.25 -6.30
CA TYR A 22 2.05 12.33 -7.37
C TYR A 22 0.61 12.60 -7.82
N HIS A 23 -0.34 12.74 -6.88
CA HIS A 23 -1.75 13.00 -7.19
C HIS A 23 -1.99 14.42 -7.71
N ALA A 24 -1.25 15.42 -7.23
CA ALA A 24 -1.32 16.76 -7.80
C ALA A 24 -0.89 16.78 -9.28
N ILE A 25 0.16 16.04 -9.62
CA ILE A 25 0.60 15.88 -11.01
C ILE A 25 -0.41 15.05 -11.81
N TRP A 26 -1.00 14.03 -11.21
CA TRP A 26 -2.08 13.26 -11.83
C TRP A 26 -3.25 14.15 -12.25
N ASP A 27 -3.72 15.03 -11.36
CA ASP A 27 -4.80 15.97 -11.65
C ASP A 27 -4.39 16.92 -12.79
N LEU A 28 -3.18 17.49 -12.76
CA LEU A 28 -2.69 18.37 -13.81
C LEU A 28 -2.66 17.69 -15.18
N VAL A 29 -2.23 16.42 -15.24
CA VAL A 29 -2.12 15.67 -16.49
C VAL A 29 -3.50 15.21 -16.98
N TYR A 30 -4.30 14.57 -16.11
CA TYR A 30 -5.53 13.91 -16.54
C TYR A 30 -6.78 14.81 -16.50
N LEU A 31 -6.84 15.80 -15.59
CA LEU A 31 -7.99 16.71 -15.48
C LEU A 31 -7.76 18.03 -16.21
N TYR A 32 -6.53 18.54 -16.19
CA TYR A 32 -6.19 19.84 -16.80
C TYR A 32 -5.45 19.72 -18.12
N GLY A 33 -5.12 18.50 -18.58
CA GLY A 33 -4.57 18.24 -19.91
C GLY A 33 -3.10 18.62 -20.11
N PHE A 34 -2.30 18.72 -19.06
CA PHE A 34 -0.85 18.96 -19.18
C PHE A 34 -0.16 17.76 -19.80
N ASP A 35 0.61 17.97 -20.87
CA ASP A 35 1.34 16.91 -21.57
C ASP A 35 2.71 16.65 -20.92
N TRP A 36 2.73 15.86 -19.86
CA TRP A 36 3.96 15.46 -19.17
C TRP A 36 4.28 13.99 -19.44
N GLN A 37 4.93 13.73 -20.57
CA GLN A 37 5.27 12.39 -21.07
C GLN A 37 6.09 11.56 -20.05
N TRP A 38 6.96 12.22 -19.28
CA TRP A 38 7.75 11.54 -18.24
C TRP A 38 6.86 10.91 -17.14
N TYR A 39 5.73 11.56 -16.83
CA TYR A 39 4.78 11.07 -15.84
C TYR A 39 3.95 9.89 -16.36
N LEU A 40 3.60 9.91 -17.64
CA LEU A 40 2.86 8.84 -18.33
C LEU A 40 3.74 7.61 -18.60
N GLY A 41 5.05 7.75 -18.47
CA GLY A 41 6.03 6.72 -18.77
C GLY A 41 6.51 5.92 -17.56
N PRO A 42 7.60 5.16 -17.73
CA PRO A 42 8.16 4.29 -16.68
C PRO A 42 8.54 5.03 -15.39
N VAL A 43 8.93 6.32 -15.48
CA VAL A 43 9.31 7.14 -14.33
C VAL A 43 8.12 7.36 -13.41
N GLY A 44 6.97 7.75 -13.95
CA GLY A 44 5.74 7.91 -13.16
C GLY A 44 5.28 6.62 -12.53
N THR A 45 5.34 5.50 -13.27
CA THR A 45 5.02 4.16 -12.75
C THR A 45 5.97 3.76 -11.61
N LEU A 46 7.28 3.95 -11.77
CA LEU A 46 8.25 3.63 -10.74
C LEU A 46 8.03 4.47 -9.48
N TRP A 47 7.72 5.75 -9.65
CA TRP A 47 7.44 6.65 -8.52
C TRP A 47 6.19 6.22 -7.76
N GLN A 48 5.08 5.90 -8.46
CA GLN A 48 3.87 5.34 -7.85
C GLN A 48 4.18 4.06 -7.06
N GLN A 49 4.88 3.12 -7.70
CA GLN A 49 5.23 1.85 -7.06
C GLN A 49 6.08 2.07 -5.80
N ALA A 50 7.06 2.97 -5.83
CA ALA A 50 7.90 3.28 -4.66
C ALA A 50 7.06 3.82 -3.48
N ILE A 51 6.08 4.70 -3.76
CA ILE A 51 5.15 5.21 -2.75
C ILE A 51 4.33 4.07 -2.15
N CYS A 52 3.69 3.27 -2.99
CA CYS A 52 2.78 2.20 -2.56
C CYS A 52 3.50 1.08 -1.81
N TRP A 53 4.67 0.65 -2.30
CA TRP A 53 5.48 -0.36 -1.61
C TRP A 53 5.91 0.13 -0.23
N THR A 54 6.31 1.40 -0.12
CA THR A 54 6.69 1.99 1.16
C THR A 54 5.51 1.98 2.15
N PHE A 55 4.31 2.38 1.73
CA PHE A 55 3.13 2.36 2.61
C PHE A 55 2.78 0.96 3.08
N ILE A 56 2.76 -0.02 2.19
CA ILE A 56 2.37 -1.39 2.51
C ILE A 56 3.42 -2.04 3.42
N LEU A 57 4.71 -1.91 3.07
CA LEU A 57 5.81 -2.48 3.84
C LEU A 57 5.91 -1.86 5.23
N VAL A 58 5.81 -0.54 5.35
CA VAL A 58 5.84 0.16 6.65
C VAL A 58 4.60 -0.18 7.48
N SER A 59 3.43 -0.39 6.86
CA SER A 59 2.23 -0.83 7.58
C SER A 59 2.42 -2.23 8.18
N GLY A 60 2.99 -3.16 7.42
CA GLY A 60 3.38 -4.48 7.91
C GLY A 60 4.42 -4.41 9.02
N PHE A 61 5.45 -3.58 8.85
CA PHE A 61 6.49 -3.35 9.86
C PHE A 61 5.92 -2.84 11.19
N CYS A 62 4.88 -2.02 11.15
CA CYS A 62 4.25 -1.47 12.34
C CYS A 62 3.23 -2.42 13.00
N LEU A 63 2.84 -3.51 12.36
CA LEU A 63 1.82 -4.43 12.90
C LEU A 63 2.21 -5.00 14.28
N PRO A 64 3.45 -5.46 14.53
CA PRO A 64 3.86 -5.94 15.86
C PRO A 64 3.83 -4.88 16.96
N LEU A 65 3.82 -3.61 16.59
CA LEU A 65 3.75 -2.48 17.53
C LEU A 65 2.31 -2.13 17.92
N SER A 66 1.32 -2.73 17.26
CA SER A 66 -0.10 -2.48 17.50
C SER A 66 -0.64 -3.40 18.60
N SER A 67 -1.27 -2.83 19.61
CA SER A 67 -2.00 -3.60 20.63
C SER A 67 -3.32 -4.20 20.10
N HIS A 68 -3.92 -3.58 19.09
CA HIS A 68 -5.20 -3.97 18.51
C HIS A 68 -5.14 -3.99 16.98
N PRO A 69 -4.37 -4.92 16.37
CA PRO A 69 -4.13 -4.92 14.92
C PRO A 69 -5.40 -5.15 14.10
N VAL A 70 -6.30 -6.02 14.55
CA VAL A 70 -7.58 -6.29 13.87
C VAL A 70 -8.48 -5.07 13.89
N GLN A 71 -8.65 -4.40 15.04
CA GLN A 71 -9.46 -3.19 15.13
C GLN A 71 -8.93 -2.10 14.21
N ARG A 72 -7.62 -1.86 14.20
CA ARG A 72 -7.00 -0.91 13.27
C ARG A 72 -7.19 -1.30 11.82
N GLY A 73 -7.12 -2.59 11.49
CA GLY A 73 -7.40 -3.11 10.17
C GLY A 73 -8.83 -2.79 9.73
N VAL A 74 -9.82 -2.95 10.63
CA VAL A 74 -11.21 -2.56 10.37
C VAL A 74 -11.32 -1.06 10.12
N GLU A 75 -10.71 -0.22 10.96
CA GLU A 75 -10.71 1.25 10.80
C GLU A 75 -10.14 1.66 9.44
N VAL A 76 -9.02 1.07 9.01
CA VAL A 76 -8.38 1.34 7.71
C VAL A 76 -9.24 0.82 6.56
N SER A 77 -9.87 -0.35 6.70
CA SER A 77 -10.80 -0.89 5.69
C SER A 77 -12.04 -0.01 5.52
N LEU A 78 -12.60 0.50 6.61
CA LEU A 78 -13.72 1.45 6.58
C LEU A 78 -13.32 2.78 5.90
N ALA A 79 -12.11 3.26 6.15
CA ALA A 79 -11.58 4.42 5.43
C ALA A 79 -11.44 4.13 3.92
N GLY A 80 -10.96 2.94 3.54
CA GLY A 80 -10.92 2.50 2.14
C GLY A 80 -12.30 2.42 1.50
N LEU A 81 -13.30 1.88 2.24
CA LEU A 81 -14.69 1.84 1.79
C LEU A 81 -15.26 3.27 1.59
N ALA A 82 -14.96 4.19 2.51
CA ALA A 82 -15.38 5.59 2.36
C ALA A 82 -14.82 6.23 1.07
N VAL A 83 -13.52 5.98 0.76
CA VAL A 83 -12.93 6.43 -0.51
C VAL A 83 -13.66 5.82 -1.71
N THR A 84 -13.97 4.52 -1.68
CA THR A 84 -14.73 3.85 -2.74
C THR A 84 -16.10 4.50 -2.93
N MET A 85 -16.85 4.73 -1.85
CA MET A 85 -18.19 5.34 -1.93
C MET A 85 -18.14 6.77 -2.47
N VAL A 86 -17.19 7.57 -2.02
CA VAL A 86 -17.01 8.95 -2.49
C VAL A 86 -16.64 8.98 -3.97
N THR A 87 -15.68 8.16 -4.39
CA THR A 87 -15.23 8.15 -5.80
C THR A 87 -16.30 7.60 -6.74
N LEU A 88 -17.08 6.60 -6.32
CA LEU A 88 -18.24 6.13 -7.08
C LEU A 88 -19.31 7.21 -7.27
N ALA A 89 -19.54 8.04 -6.25
CA ALA A 89 -20.55 9.10 -6.29
C ALA A 89 -20.10 10.35 -7.06
N VAL A 90 -18.84 10.75 -6.90
CA VAL A 90 -18.33 12.05 -7.40
C VAL A 90 -17.55 11.90 -8.71
N MET A 91 -16.80 10.80 -8.89
CA MET A 91 -15.90 10.57 -10.02
C MET A 91 -16.01 9.14 -10.55
N PRO A 92 -17.18 8.69 -11.06
CA PRO A 92 -17.39 7.28 -11.44
C PRO A 92 -16.42 6.80 -12.54
N ALA A 93 -15.93 7.70 -13.40
CA ALA A 93 -14.93 7.37 -14.42
C ALA A 93 -13.51 7.13 -13.83
N ALA A 94 -13.23 7.65 -12.64
CA ALA A 94 -11.98 7.46 -11.90
C ALA A 94 -12.24 6.78 -10.54
N ARG A 95 -13.27 5.92 -10.48
CA ARG A 95 -13.65 5.20 -9.26
C ARG A 95 -12.48 4.38 -8.69
N ILE A 96 -12.41 4.34 -7.38
CA ILE A 96 -11.45 3.52 -6.65
C ILE A 96 -12.19 2.38 -5.97
N VAL A 97 -11.95 1.15 -6.40
CA VAL A 97 -12.47 -0.08 -5.81
C VAL A 97 -11.30 -0.98 -5.48
N PHE A 98 -11.25 -1.51 -4.27
CA PHE A 98 -10.11 -2.27 -3.75
C PHE A 98 -8.78 -1.50 -3.82
N GLY A 99 -8.80 -0.24 -3.37
CA GLY A 99 -7.61 0.60 -3.30
C GLY A 99 -6.66 0.20 -2.18
N VAL A 100 -5.52 0.91 -2.09
CA VAL A 100 -4.43 0.58 -1.15
C VAL A 100 -4.87 0.54 0.32
N LEU A 101 -5.82 1.37 0.77
CA LEU A 101 -6.35 1.30 2.13
C LEU A 101 -7.13 0.02 2.39
N THR A 102 -7.95 -0.43 1.43
CA THR A 102 -8.68 -1.71 1.53
C THR A 102 -7.70 -2.88 1.64
N CYS A 103 -6.65 -2.87 0.82
CA CYS A 103 -5.58 -3.87 0.86
C CYS A 103 -4.86 -3.88 2.22
N ILE A 104 -4.39 -2.73 2.70
CA ILE A 104 -3.69 -2.62 3.99
C ILE A 104 -4.59 -3.06 5.14
N GLY A 105 -5.84 -2.60 5.16
CA GLY A 105 -6.81 -2.96 6.20
C GLY A 105 -7.08 -4.46 6.23
N ALA A 106 -7.32 -5.09 5.09
CA ALA A 106 -7.51 -6.53 4.96
C ALA A 106 -6.26 -7.31 5.41
N ALA A 107 -5.06 -6.87 4.99
CA ALA A 107 -3.80 -7.48 5.42
C ALA A 107 -3.60 -7.39 6.93
N MET A 108 -3.91 -6.24 7.55
CA MET A 108 -3.86 -6.06 9.01
C MET A 108 -4.81 -7.00 9.74
N ILE A 109 -6.04 -7.17 9.25
CA ILE A 109 -7.04 -8.09 9.84
C ILE A 109 -6.52 -9.52 9.74
N LEU A 110 -6.12 -9.97 8.55
CA LEU A 110 -5.67 -11.34 8.33
C LEU A 110 -4.42 -11.67 9.14
N CYS A 111 -3.39 -10.83 9.10
CA CYS A 111 -2.17 -11.04 9.86
C CYS A 111 -2.42 -10.92 11.37
N GLY A 112 -3.36 -10.04 11.79
CA GLY A 112 -3.77 -9.91 13.18
C GLY A 112 -4.49 -11.15 13.70
N LEU A 113 -5.39 -11.75 12.92
CA LEU A 113 -6.06 -13.00 13.24
C LEU A 113 -5.09 -14.20 13.22
N ALA A 114 -4.14 -14.19 12.28
CA ALA A 114 -3.11 -15.22 12.16
C ALA A 114 -1.89 -14.97 13.08
N GLN A 115 -1.97 -14.07 14.05
CA GLN A 115 -0.86 -13.69 14.91
C GLN A 115 -0.09 -14.89 15.55
N PRO A 116 -0.74 -15.98 16.03
CA PRO A 116 0.00 -17.12 16.55
C PRO A 116 0.90 -17.81 15.52
N LEU A 117 0.46 -17.89 14.25
CA LEU A 117 1.24 -18.42 13.14
C LEU A 117 2.42 -17.50 12.83
N PHE A 118 2.16 -16.21 12.69
CA PHE A 118 3.17 -15.19 12.42
C PHE A 118 4.23 -15.13 13.50
N ALA A 119 3.86 -15.27 14.78
CA ALA A 119 4.79 -15.31 15.90
C ALA A 119 5.72 -16.55 15.85
N ARG A 120 5.21 -17.71 15.41
CA ARG A 120 6.04 -18.91 15.19
C ARG A 120 7.02 -18.70 14.03
N LEU A 121 6.56 -18.18 12.92
CA LEU A 121 7.40 -17.91 11.75
C LEU A 121 8.45 -16.82 12.03
N ALA A 122 8.17 -15.88 12.91
CA ALA A 122 9.11 -14.83 13.32
C ALA A 122 10.36 -15.36 14.05
N GLN A 123 10.33 -16.63 14.55
CA GLN A 123 11.53 -17.28 15.07
C GLN A 123 12.58 -17.48 13.96
N HIS A 124 12.15 -17.54 12.69
CA HIS A 124 12.98 -17.62 11.49
C HIS A 124 12.79 -16.38 10.60
N ALA A 125 12.77 -15.19 11.22
CA ALA A 125 12.39 -13.94 10.58
C ALA A 125 13.12 -13.64 9.26
N ALA A 126 14.42 -13.95 9.17
CA ALA A 126 15.20 -13.74 7.95
C ALA A 126 14.70 -14.61 6.78
N VAL A 127 14.40 -15.87 7.04
CA VAL A 127 13.87 -16.79 6.01
C VAL A 127 12.44 -16.38 5.63
N ALA A 128 11.59 -16.11 6.63
CA ALA A 128 10.22 -15.72 6.40
C ALA A 128 10.11 -14.41 5.61
N GLU A 129 10.94 -13.41 5.93
CA GLU A 129 11.04 -12.15 5.19
C GLU A 129 11.43 -12.38 3.74
N SER A 130 12.53 -13.13 3.49
CA SER A 130 13.02 -13.41 2.14
C SER A 130 12.00 -14.21 1.32
N VAL A 131 11.32 -15.20 1.92
CA VAL A 131 10.29 -15.99 1.24
C VAL A 131 9.08 -15.11 0.88
N CYS A 132 8.59 -14.28 1.81
CA CYS A 132 7.48 -13.39 1.54
C CYS A 132 7.82 -12.37 0.44
N PHE A 133 9.03 -11.80 0.48
CA PHE A 133 9.47 -10.86 -0.55
C PHE A 133 9.60 -11.53 -1.92
N LEU A 134 10.16 -12.74 -1.99
CA LEU A 134 10.24 -13.51 -3.22
C LEU A 134 8.84 -13.86 -3.76
N LEU A 135 7.92 -14.31 -2.89
CA LEU A 135 6.53 -14.57 -3.27
C LEU A 135 5.87 -13.31 -3.83
N PHE A 136 6.08 -12.15 -3.20
CA PHE A 136 5.58 -10.88 -3.72
C PHE A 136 6.09 -10.62 -5.14
N LEU A 137 7.41 -10.74 -5.38
CA LEU A 137 8.00 -10.48 -6.69
C LEU A 137 7.48 -11.43 -7.76
N VAL A 138 7.36 -12.72 -7.43
CA VAL A 138 6.92 -13.77 -8.37
C VAL A 138 5.43 -13.68 -8.67
N THR A 139 4.61 -13.27 -7.68
CA THR A 139 3.15 -13.20 -7.85
C THR A 139 2.66 -11.80 -8.22
N LYS A 140 3.55 -10.81 -8.34
CA LYS A 140 3.18 -9.42 -8.63
C LYS A 140 2.34 -9.27 -9.91
N HIS A 141 2.55 -10.12 -10.87
CA HIS A 141 1.88 -10.12 -12.17
C HIS A 141 0.66 -11.06 -12.26
N VAL A 142 0.20 -11.60 -11.12
CA VAL A 142 -1.05 -12.37 -11.06
C VAL A 142 -2.24 -11.55 -11.60
N PRO A 143 -2.39 -10.26 -11.28
CA PRO A 143 -3.45 -9.44 -11.89
C PRO A 143 -3.33 -9.28 -13.41
N ASP A 144 -2.14 -9.48 -13.97
CA ASP A 144 -1.84 -9.40 -15.41
C ASP A 144 -1.99 -10.77 -16.12
N GLY A 145 -2.39 -11.83 -15.40
CA GLY A 145 -2.67 -13.16 -15.96
C GLY A 145 -1.52 -14.15 -15.90
N TYR A 146 -0.41 -13.84 -15.23
CA TYR A 146 0.72 -14.77 -15.14
C TYR A 146 1.46 -14.71 -13.79
N ILE A 147 2.19 -15.78 -13.51
CA ILE A 147 3.17 -15.85 -12.42
C ILE A 147 4.55 -15.72 -13.04
N GLY A 148 5.39 -14.84 -12.46
CA GLY A 148 6.75 -14.61 -12.96
C GLY A 148 7.35 -13.32 -12.42
N ILE A 149 8.56 -13.01 -12.89
CA ILE A 149 9.25 -11.76 -12.61
C ILE A 149 9.27 -10.95 -13.91
N ALA A 150 9.21 -9.64 -13.84
CA ALA A 150 9.10 -8.72 -14.98
C ALA A 150 9.89 -9.20 -16.23
N GLY A 151 9.17 -9.53 -17.30
CA GLY A 151 9.73 -10.07 -18.54
C GLY A 151 9.95 -11.60 -18.59
N TRP A 152 9.74 -12.34 -17.48
CA TRP A 152 9.93 -13.80 -17.41
C TRP A 152 8.67 -14.45 -16.88
N THR A 153 7.86 -15.02 -17.75
CA THR A 153 6.67 -15.79 -17.39
C THR A 153 7.05 -17.21 -16.98
N LEU A 154 6.76 -17.58 -15.74
CA LEU A 154 6.93 -18.95 -15.24
C LEU A 154 5.71 -19.82 -15.58
N ALA A 155 4.51 -19.25 -15.44
CA ALA A 155 3.25 -19.92 -15.78
C ALA A 155 2.18 -18.88 -16.09
N GLU A 156 1.34 -19.16 -17.09
CA GLU A 156 0.11 -18.43 -17.37
C GLU A 156 -1.01 -18.94 -16.47
N LEU A 157 -1.92 -18.07 -16.07
CA LEU A 157 -3.05 -18.40 -15.23
C LEU A 157 -4.31 -18.60 -16.08
N PRO A 158 -5.16 -19.59 -15.75
CA PRO A 158 -6.39 -19.82 -16.47
C PRO A 158 -7.33 -18.61 -16.43
N SER A 159 -7.79 -18.14 -17.58
CA SER A 159 -8.73 -17.02 -17.68
C SER A 159 -10.03 -17.23 -16.90
N ALA A 160 -10.45 -18.49 -16.71
CA ALA A 160 -11.62 -18.85 -15.93
C ALA A 160 -11.52 -18.46 -14.44
N TRP A 161 -10.32 -18.17 -13.92
CA TRP A 161 -10.14 -17.71 -12.54
C TRP A 161 -10.48 -16.21 -12.35
N TYR A 162 -10.54 -15.46 -13.44
CA TYR A 162 -10.79 -14.01 -13.48
C TYR A 162 -12.29 -13.76 -13.67
N ALA A 163 -13.12 -14.11 -12.67
CA ALA A 163 -14.54 -14.28 -12.87
C ALA A 163 -15.42 -13.15 -12.32
N ASP A 164 -15.15 -12.68 -11.10
CA ASP A 164 -16.06 -11.81 -10.36
C ASP A 164 -15.33 -10.85 -9.39
N LEU A 165 -16.11 -10.12 -8.57
CA LEU A 165 -15.55 -9.18 -7.57
C LEU A 165 -14.82 -9.89 -6.43
N VAL A 166 -15.16 -11.15 -6.12
CA VAL A 166 -14.47 -11.90 -5.07
C VAL A 166 -13.07 -12.28 -5.56
N THR A 167 -12.98 -12.85 -6.75
CA THR A 167 -11.70 -13.17 -7.38
C THR A 167 -10.86 -11.91 -7.62
N THR A 168 -11.50 -10.80 -8.00
CA THR A 168 -10.88 -9.49 -8.14
C THR A 168 -10.25 -9.02 -6.82
N PHE A 169 -10.95 -9.13 -5.69
CA PHE A 169 -10.39 -8.76 -4.39
C PHE A 169 -9.11 -9.55 -4.06
N PHE A 170 -9.05 -10.82 -4.46
CA PHE A 170 -7.88 -11.68 -4.23
C PHE A 170 -6.75 -11.51 -5.25
N GLY A 171 -6.92 -10.76 -6.32
CA GLY A 171 -5.86 -10.49 -7.30
C GLY A 171 -6.10 -11.05 -8.69
N LEU A 172 -7.30 -11.55 -8.95
CA LEU A 172 -7.73 -12.11 -10.23
C LEU A 172 -8.88 -11.24 -10.77
N PRO A 173 -8.58 -10.05 -11.36
CA PRO A 173 -9.60 -9.07 -11.73
C PRO A 173 -10.52 -9.61 -12.82
N ALA A 174 -11.84 -9.43 -12.64
CA ALA A 174 -12.83 -9.73 -13.66
C ALA A 174 -12.56 -8.95 -14.95
N PRO A 175 -12.90 -9.46 -16.15
CA PRO A 175 -12.54 -8.84 -17.42
C PRO A 175 -12.98 -7.38 -17.58
N ASP A 176 -14.14 -7.01 -17.02
CA ASP A 176 -14.71 -5.67 -17.11
C ASP A 176 -14.41 -4.81 -15.86
N PHE A 177 -13.53 -5.29 -14.99
CA PHE A 177 -13.20 -4.56 -13.77
C PHE A 177 -12.27 -3.39 -14.07
N PHE A 178 -12.62 -2.24 -13.52
CA PHE A 178 -11.80 -1.03 -13.56
C PHE A 178 -11.74 -0.36 -12.19
N SER A 179 -10.54 0.05 -11.81
CA SER A 179 -10.29 0.90 -10.66
C SER A 179 -9.05 1.77 -10.96
N ALA A 180 -9.13 3.06 -10.64
CA ALA A 180 -8.00 3.98 -10.82
C ALA A 180 -6.84 3.71 -9.83
N ASP A 181 -7.13 3.02 -8.72
CA ASP A 181 -6.14 2.63 -7.70
C ASP A 181 -6.48 1.20 -7.27
N TYR A 182 -5.94 0.20 -7.99
CA TYR A 182 -6.22 -1.21 -7.72
C TYR A 182 -5.07 -1.89 -6.99
N PHE A 183 -5.34 -2.28 -5.75
CA PHE A 183 -4.41 -3.03 -4.89
C PHE A 183 -5.14 -4.26 -4.30
N PRO A 184 -5.16 -5.38 -5.03
CA PRO A 184 -5.77 -6.61 -4.53
C PRO A 184 -5.03 -7.15 -3.31
N LEU A 185 -5.66 -8.07 -2.58
CA LEU A 185 -5.03 -8.66 -1.42
C LEU A 185 -3.73 -9.40 -1.79
N PHE A 186 -3.76 -10.25 -2.81
CA PHE A 186 -2.56 -10.85 -3.39
C PHE A 186 -2.17 -10.08 -4.67
N PRO A 187 -0.90 -9.77 -4.85
CA PRO A 187 0.31 -10.20 -4.11
C PRO A 187 0.68 -9.32 -2.90
N TRP A 188 -0.02 -8.24 -2.65
CA TRP A 188 0.39 -7.19 -1.69
C TRP A 188 0.44 -7.66 -0.23
N LEU A 189 -0.33 -8.71 0.12
CA LEU A 189 -0.23 -9.36 1.43
C LEU A 189 1.19 -9.88 1.70
N PHE A 190 1.88 -10.38 0.67
CA PHE A 190 3.25 -10.85 0.83
C PHE A 190 4.22 -9.71 1.11
N LEU A 191 4.04 -8.55 0.48
CA LEU A 191 4.85 -7.36 0.77
C LEU A 191 4.55 -6.83 2.19
N PHE A 192 3.29 -6.85 2.61
CA PHE A 192 2.90 -6.51 3.98
C PHE A 192 3.56 -7.45 5.00
N ALA A 193 3.51 -8.77 4.76
CA ALA A 193 4.15 -9.78 5.60
C ALA A 193 5.69 -9.63 5.62
N THR A 194 6.30 -9.25 4.49
CA THR A 194 7.72 -8.88 4.44
C THR A 194 8.04 -7.79 5.46
N GLY A 195 7.23 -6.73 5.52
CA GLY A 195 7.39 -5.68 6.53
C GLY A 195 7.29 -6.19 7.95
N PHE A 196 6.33 -7.08 8.24
CA PHE A 196 6.18 -7.72 9.55
C PHE A 196 7.43 -8.50 9.96
N PHE A 197 7.95 -9.35 9.09
CA PHE A 197 9.14 -10.15 9.39
C PHE A 197 10.42 -9.31 9.42
N LEU A 198 10.50 -8.23 8.64
CA LEU A 198 11.59 -7.26 8.70
C LEU A 198 11.69 -6.60 10.09
N TYR A 199 10.55 -6.25 10.71
CA TYR A 199 10.55 -5.77 12.09
C TYR A 199 11.21 -6.79 13.04
N HIS A 200 10.79 -8.05 12.98
CA HIS A 200 11.33 -9.10 13.86
C HIS A 200 12.81 -9.39 13.59
N LEU A 201 13.22 -9.35 12.33
CA LEU A 201 14.64 -9.50 11.94
C LEU A 201 15.50 -8.39 12.53
N LEU A 202 15.06 -7.13 12.42
CA LEU A 202 15.79 -5.97 12.96
C LEU A 202 15.75 -5.94 14.50
N ALA A 203 14.66 -6.37 15.09
CA ALA A 203 14.52 -6.51 16.54
C ALA A 203 15.52 -7.54 17.08
N GLY A 204 15.60 -8.73 16.47
CA GLY A 204 16.52 -9.78 16.86
C GLY A 204 18.01 -9.39 16.70
N ARG A 205 18.32 -8.48 15.79
CA ARG A 205 19.68 -7.93 15.59
C ARG A 205 19.98 -6.68 16.45
N GLY A 206 19.04 -6.22 17.28
CA GLY A 206 19.16 -4.99 18.06
C GLY A 206 19.24 -3.71 17.20
N ALA A 207 18.86 -3.80 15.91
CA ALA A 207 18.97 -2.71 14.96
C ALA A 207 17.85 -1.68 15.12
N LEU A 208 16.75 -2.00 15.83
CA LEU A 208 15.66 -1.05 16.08
C LEU A 208 16.10 0.22 16.83
N ARG A 209 17.20 0.18 17.54
CA ARG A 209 17.80 1.36 18.19
C ARG A 209 18.10 2.51 17.23
N TYR A 210 18.41 2.20 15.98
CA TYR A 210 18.67 3.20 14.95
C TYR A 210 17.40 3.89 14.44
N PHE A 211 16.23 3.29 14.67
CA PHE A 211 14.92 3.82 14.25
C PHE A 211 14.27 4.76 15.29
N VAL A 212 14.84 4.84 16.49
CA VAL A 212 14.31 5.69 17.57
C VAL A 212 14.46 7.17 17.24
N ARG A 213 15.57 7.56 16.60
CA ARG A 213 15.84 8.95 16.24
C ARG A 213 15.25 9.28 14.88
N GLY A 214 14.50 10.37 14.83
CA GLY A 214 14.01 10.95 13.57
C GLY A 214 14.93 12.05 13.07
N HIS A 215 14.68 12.50 11.86
CA HIS A 215 15.49 13.51 11.17
C HIS A 215 14.69 14.78 10.86
N SER A 216 13.35 14.73 10.87
CA SER A 216 12.49 15.84 10.51
C SER A 216 11.18 15.79 11.28
N ARG A 217 10.96 16.78 12.17
CA ARG A 217 9.72 16.89 12.95
C ARG A 217 8.47 17.01 12.07
N LEU A 218 8.59 17.67 10.91
CA LEU A 218 7.48 17.83 9.97
C LEU A 218 7.08 16.50 9.32
N LEU A 219 8.06 15.74 8.81
CA LEU A 219 7.81 14.43 8.22
C LEU A 219 7.28 13.44 9.27
N GLU A 220 7.81 13.46 10.48
CA GLU A 220 7.30 12.63 11.57
C GLU A 220 5.85 12.97 11.93
N TRP A 221 5.51 14.26 11.94
CA TRP A 221 4.13 14.71 12.15
C TRP A 221 3.22 14.22 11.02
N ALA A 222 3.62 14.41 9.75
CA ALA A 222 2.88 13.94 8.60
C ALA A 222 2.68 12.42 8.62
N GLY A 223 3.72 11.66 8.98
CA GLY A 223 3.63 10.20 9.09
C GLY A 223 2.67 9.73 10.18
N ARG A 224 2.57 10.47 11.29
CA ARG A 224 1.61 10.19 12.38
C ARG A 224 0.16 10.40 11.96
N HIS A 225 -0.08 11.39 11.12
CA HIS A 225 -1.40 11.76 10.65
C HIS A 225 -1.69 11.23 9.23
N SER A 226 -0.89 10.26 8.78
CA SER A 226 -0.90 9.78 7.39
C SER A 226 -2.27 9.33 6.90
N LEU A 227 -3.11 8.70 7.74
CA LEU A 227 -4.45 8.29 7.34
C LEU A 227 -5.36 9.49 7.04
N TRP A 228 -5.36 10.51 7.91
CA TRP A 228 -6.16 11.72 7.68
C TRP A 228 -5.67 12.52 6.49
N ILE A 229 -4.35 12.66 6.36
CA ILE A 229 -3.75 13.33 5.19
C ILE A 229 -4.10 12.55 3.92
N TYR A 230 -4.04 11.20 3.95
CA TYR A 230 -4.44 10.36 2.83
C TYR A 230 -5.91 10.59 2.45
N LEU A 231 -6.84 10.69 3.40
CA LEU A 231 -8.26 10.89 3.11
C LEU A 231 -8.56 12.28 2.56
N LEU A 232 -7.81 13.30 2.99
CA LEU A 232 -8.10 14.71 2.67
C LEU A 232 -7.28 15.27 1.51
N HIS A 233 -6.20 14.60 1.07
CA HIS A 233 -5.29 15.19 0.08
C HIS A 233 -5.98 15.50 -1.24
N GLN A 234 -6.77 14.58 -1.78
CA GLN A 234 -7.38 14.75 -3.10
C GLN A 234 -8.43 15.88 -3.13
N PRO A 235 -9.38 15.98 -2.18
CA PRO A 235 -10.24 17.16 -2.10
C PRO A 235 -9.49 18.49 -1.97
N VAL A 236 -8.39 18.48 -1.18
CA VAL A 236 -7.58 19.70 -1.00
C VAL A 236 -6.85 20.07 -2.30
N ILE A 237 -6.24 19.11 -2.98
CA ILE A 237 -5.57 19.33 -4.28
C ILE A 237 -6.59 19.88 -5.29
N ALA A 238 -7.76 19.25 -5.42
CA ALA A 238 -8.79 19.66 -6.36
C ALA A 238 -9.23 21.12 -6.13
N VAL A 239 -9.45 21.52 -4.87
CA VAL A 239 -9.80 22.91 -4.54
C VAL A 239 -8.66 23.88 -4.88
N LEU A 240 -7.42 23.54 -4.51
CA LEU A 240 -6.25 24.40 -4.77
C LEU A 240 -6.01 24.59 -6.28
N LEU A 241 -6.12 23.53 -7.08
CA LEU A 241 -5.96 23.62 -8.53
C LEU A 241 -7.11 24.40 -9.18
N ALA A 242 -8.35 24.20 -8.74
CA ALA A 242 -9.49 24.96 -9.25
C ALA A 242 -9.43 26.46 -8.91
N MET A 243 -8.68 26.86 -7.89
CA MET A 243 -8.46 28.27 -7.55
C MET A 243 -7.26 28.87 -8.28
N ALA A 244 -6.32 28.04 -8.74
CA ALA A 244 -5.06 28.48 -9.35
C ALA A 244 -5.10 28.50 -10.88
N LEU A 245 -5.96 27.71 -11.50
CA LEU A 245 -6.11 27.53 -12.95
C LEU A 245 -7.50 27.93 -13.44
#